data_c15ffbc31dd085d3183953b243af37ee
#
_entry.id   c15ffbc31dd085d3183953b243af37ee
#
_cell.length_a   1.000
_cell.length_b   1.000
_cell.length_c   1.000
_cell.angle_alpha   90.00
_cell.angle_beta   90.00
_cell.angle_gamma   90.00
#
_symmetry.space_group_name_H-M   'P 1'
#
loop_
_entity.id
_entity.type
_entity.pdbx_description
1 polymer ?
#
loop_
_entity_poly.entity_id
_entity_poly.type
_entity_poly.pdbx_seq_one_letter_code
_entity_poly.pdbx_strand_id
1 'polypeptide(L)'
;MAKAHLFDARSGERSDLNLSGPLFETDPKEHVIHRAVVAELDARRRFTASTKGRKEIVGSGRKLYRQKGTGRARAGDIKPPNRVGGGTWGGPKPKGGRSHKRINRKEARLAFYGALSAKAADGELYVLDSLSFDKPSTRQARDLILGMELERPILVVITEDDRHAALSFRNLPKVTVVGPSEYGVYELLRAREVVFSRAAYERLAGERRNESGEDNG
;
A
#
# COMPACT_ATOMS: atom_id res chain seq x y z
N MET A 1 -13.54 22.54 11.54
CA MET A 1 -12.25 22.80 10.88
C MET A 1 -11.28 21.74 11.32
N ALA A 2 -10.67 21.02 10.40
CA ALA A 2 -9.68 20.00 10.70
C ALA A 2 -8.40 20.65 11.23
N LYS A 3 -7.77 20.04 12.24
CA LYS A 3 -6.55 20.53 12.85
C LYS A 3 -5.48 19.46 12.81
N ALA A 4 -4.23 19.87 12.66
CA ALA A 4 -3.07 19.03 12.92
C ALA A 4 -2.26 19.62 14.07
N HIS A 5 -1.56 18.76 14.79
CA HIS A 5 -0.64 19.19 15.83
C HIS A 5 0.72 19.48 15.22
N LEU A 6 1.15 20.74 15.26
CA LEU A 6 2.51 21.13 14.89
C LEU A 6 3.41 20.93 16.09
N PHE A 7 4.47 20.16 15.93
CA PHE A 7 5.45 19.89 16.97
C PHE A 7 6.85 20.36 16.52
N ASP A 8 7.48 21.21 17.29
CA ASP A 8 8.86 21.58 17.05
C ASP A 8 9.79 20.58 17.78
N ALA A 9 10.58 19.85 16.99
CA ALA A 9 11.50 18.84 17.49
C ALA A 9 12.64 19.40 18.36
N ARG A 10 12.88 20.73 18.33
CA ARG A 10 13.94 21.40 19.08
C ARG A 10 13.46 21.98 20.40
N SER A 11 12.35 22.71 20.38
CA SER A 11 11.77 23.36 21.58
C SER A 11 10.84 22.42 22.36
N GLY A 12 10.28 21.39 21.73
CA GLY A 12 9.24 20.54 22.31
C GLY A 12 7.87 21.21 22.40
N GLU A 13 7.71 22.40 21.79
CA GLU A 13 6.45 23.13 21.81
C GLU A 13 5.43 22.52 20.87
N ARG A 14 4.17 22.50 21.33
CA ARG A 14 3.01 22.06 20.52
C ARG A 14 2.17 23.28 20.15
N SER A 15 1.83 23.39 18.88
CA SER A 15 0.89 24.39 18.37
C SER A 15 -0.11 23.75 17.42
N ASP A 16 -1.27 24.39 17.24
CA ASP A 16 -2.29 23.88 16.30
C ASP A 16 -2.07 24.48 14.90
N LEU A 17 -2.01 23.63 13.89
CA LEU A 17 -2.02 24.01 12.49
C LEU A 17 -3.43 23.80 11.93
N ASN A 18 -4.06 24.87 11.47
CA ASN A 18 -5.37 24.76 10.82
C ASN A 18 -5.20 24.15 9.41
N LEU A 19 -5.89 23.04 9.19
CA LEU A 19 -5.95 22.37 7.91
C LEU A 19 -7.16 22.85 7.13
N SER A 20 -6.96 23.32 5.91
CA SER A 20 -8.04 23.78 5.04
C SER A 20 -7.90 23.14 3.65
N GLY A 21 -9.06 22.96 3.00
CA GLY A 21 -9.13 22.48 1.62
C GLY A 21 -9.66 21.05 1.48
N PRO A 22 -9.86 20.61 0.23
CA PRO A 22 -10.56 19.35 -0.08
C PRO A 22 -9.83 18.09 0.43
N LEU A 23 -8.56 18.21 0.80
CA LEU A 23 -7.77 17.12 1.40
C LEU A 23 -8.27 16.71 2.79
N PHE A 24 -8.87 17.64 3.54
CA PHE A 24 -9.21 17.44 4.95
C PHE A 24 -10.67 17.69 5.29
N GLU A 25 -11.49 17.98 4.26
CA GLU A 25 -12.93 18.29 4.42
C GLU A 25 -13.83 17.32 3.64
N THR A 26 -13.26 16.16 3.25
CA THR A 26 -13.97 15.17 2.45
C THR A 26 -14.49 14.04 3.34
N ASP A 27 -15.80 13.74 3.22
CA ASP A 27 -16.44 12.62 3.91
C ASP A 27 -16.99 11.61 2.87
N PRO A 28 -16.14 10.67 2.40
CA PRO A 28 -16.57 9.64 1.46
C PRO A 28 -17.33 8.54 2.18
N LYS A 29 -18.25 7.89 1.43
CA LYS A 29 -18.93 6.68 1.93
C LYS A 29 -17.91 5.58 2.24
N GLU A 30 -18.13 4.84 3.33
CA GLU A 30 -17.25 3.78 3.83
C GLU A 30 -16.84 2.75 2.76
N HIS A 31 -17.79 2.37 1.87
CA HIS A 31 -17.51 1.40 0.81
C HIS A 31 -16.44 1.87 -0.21
N VAL A 32 -16.25 3.20 -0.39
CA VAL A 32 -15.24 3.77 -1.28
C VAL A 32 -13.85 3.54 -0.68
N ILE A 33 -13.70 3.80 0.61
CA ILE A 33 -12.48 3.54 1.37
C ILE A 33 -12.15 2.04 1.36
N HIS A 34 -13.14 1.19 1.66
CA HIS A 34 -12.98 -0.26 1.64
C HIS A 34 -12.50 -0.78 0.27
N ARG A 35 -13.10 -0.30 -0.84
CA ARG A 35 -12.67 -0.69 -2.18
C ARG A 35 -11.24 -0.30 -2.49
N ALA A 36 -10.79 0.88 -2.04
CA ALA A 36 -9.41 1.32 -2.21
C ALA A 36 -8.45 0.40 -1.45
N VAL A 37 -8.72 0.12 -0.18
CA VAL A 37 -7.91 -0.81 0.64
C VAL A 37 -7.83 -2.20 0.01
N VAL A 38 -8.97 -2.74 -0.46
CA VAL A 38 -9.00 -4.07 -1.11
C VAL A 38 -8.17 -4.07 -2.40
N ALA A 39 -8.21 -3.00 -3.18
CA ALA A 39 -7.40 -2.88 -4.40
C ALA A 39 -5.90 -2.79 -4.09
N GLU A 40 -5.51 -2.00 -3.09
CA GLU A 40 -4.11 -1.88 -2.65
C GLU A 40 -3.56 -3.20 -2.10
N LEU A 41 -4.31 -3.91 -1.25
CA LEU A 41 -3.90 -5.20 -0.72
C LEU A 41 -3.82 -6.28 -1.80
N ASP A 42 -4.74 -6.26 -2.77
CA ASP A 42 -4.70 -7.18 -3.90
C ASP A 42 -3.49 -6.90 -4.81
N ALA A 43 -3.14 -5.63 -5.02
CA ALA A 43 -1.95 -5.23 -5.78
C ALA A 43 -0.63 -5.76 -5.20
N ARG A 44 -0.56 -5.97 -3.88
CA ARG A 44 0.60 -6.55 -3.19
C ARG A 44 0.71 -8.06 -3.36
N ARG A 45 -0.36 -8.76 -3.78
CA ARG A 45 -0.34 -10.21 -3.97
C ARG A 45 0.45 -10.58 -5.21
N ARG A 46 1.36 -11.54 -5.04
CA ARG A 46 2.08 -12.18 -6.15
C ARG A 46 1.29 -13.42 -6.58
N PHE A 47 0.65 -13.39 -7.74
CA PHE A 47 -0.08 -14.54 -8.29
C PHE A 47 0.89 -15.55 -8.92
N THR A 48 1.66 -16.24 -8.10
CA THR A 48 2.72 -17.16 -8.52
C THR A 48 2.27 -18.62 -8.58
N ALA A 49 1.06 -18.93 -8.14
CA ALA A 49 0.52 -20.28 -8.21
C ALA A 49 0.52 -20.81 -9.65
N SER A 50 1.13 -21.98 -9.86
CA SER A 50 1.24 -22.60 -11.17
C SER A 50 1.07 -24.10 -11.09
N THR A 51 0.38 -24.68 -12.08
CA THR A 51 0.30 -26.11 -12.27
C THR A 51 0.73 -26.45 -13.69
N LYS A 52 1.32 -27.65 -13.87
CA LYS A 52 1.70 -28.14 -15.20
C LYS A 52 0.46 -28.63 -15.95
N GLY A 53 0.13 -27.98 -17.06
CA GLY A 53 -0.90 -28.44 -18.00
C GLY A 53 -0.38 -29.60 -18.87
N ARG A 54 -1.29 -30.19 -19.66
CA ARG A 54 -0.97 -31.31 -20.56
C ARG A 54 0.24 -31.06 -21.47
N LYS A 55 0.42 -29.83 -21.96
CA LYS A 55 1.55 -29.46 -22.84
C LYS A 55 2.87 -29.33 -22.10
N GLU A 56 2.85 -29.06 -20.79
CA GLU A 56 4.03 -28.77 -19.97
C GLU A 56 4.59 -30.02 -19.26
N ILE A 57 3.80 -31.10 -19.25
CA ILE A 57 4.28 -32.37 -18.68
C ILE A 57 5.24 -33.05 -19.66
N VAL A 58 6.38 -33.46 -19.13
CA VAL A 58 7.35 -34.29 -19.83
C VAL A 58 6.78 -35.69 -20.02
N GLY A 59 6.81 -36.20 -21.22
CA GLY A 59 6.33 -37.53 -21.53
C GLY A 59 6.08 -37.70 -23.02
N SER A 60 5.98 -38.98 -23.50
CA SER A 60 5.71 -39.28 -24.88
C SER A 60 4.32 -38.80 -25.28
N GLY A 61 4.21 -38.16 -26.44
CA GLY A 61 2.93 -37.89 -27.15
C GLY A 61 2.43 -39.07 -27.97
N ARG A 62 3.17 -40.19 -27.98
CA ARG A 62 2.81 -41.38 -28.77
C ARG A 62 1.54 -42.00 -28.24
N LYS A 63 0.70 -42.51 -29.14
CA LYS A 63 -0.49 -43.33 -28.82
C LYS A 63 -0.05 -44.58 -28.07
N LEU A 64 -0.67 -44.86 -26.91
CA LEU A 64 -0.25 -45.91 -25.99
C LEU A 64 -0.43 -47.33 -26.63
N TYR A 65 -1.51 -47.53 -27.37
CA TYR A 65 -1.81 -48.78 -28.06
C TYR A 65 -2.74 -48.53 -29.26
N ARG A 66 -2.90 -49.54 -30.13
CA ARG A 66 -3.75 -49.46 -31.32
C ARG A 66 -5.22 -49.20 -30.95
N GLN A 67 -5.98 -48.60 -31.88
CA GLN A 67 -7.35 -48.11 -31.69
C GLN A 67 -8.35 -49.19 -31.32
N LYS A 68 -8.20 -50.39 -31.87
CA LYS A 68 -9.09 -51.56 -31.71
C LYS A 68 -8.26 -52.84 -31.49
N GLY A 69 -8.90 -53.91 -30.97
CA GLY A 69 -8.28 -55.24 -30.84
C GLY A 69 -7.37 -55.38 -29.60
N THR A 70 -7.55 -54.58 -28.54
CA THR A 70 -6.79 -54.68 -27.29
C THR A 70 -7.65 -55.05 -26.09
N GLY A 71 -8.98 -55.12 -26.22
CA GLY A 71 -9.90 -55.35 -25.10
C GLY A 71 -9.95 -54.24 -24.08
N ARG A 72 -9.18 -53.14 -24.24
CA ARG A 72 -9.08 -52.02 -23.34
C ARG A 72 -9.83 -50.78 -23.88
N ALA A 73 -10.19 -49.85 -22.97
CA ALA A 73 -10.73 -48.56 -23.36
C ALA A 73 -9.74 -47.80 -24.27
N ARG A 74 -10.26 -47.10 -25.27
CA ARG A 74 -9.45 -46.34 -26.23
C ARG A 74 -8.63 -45.29 -25.50
N ALA A 75 -7.34 -45.16 -25.84
CA ALA A 75 -6.43 -44.16 -25.25
C ALA A 75 -5.57 -43.47 -26.31
N GLY A 76 -5.33 -42.22 -26.11
CA GLY A 76 -4.33 -41.42 -26.81
C GLY A 76 -2.94 -41.54 -26.15
N ASP A 77 -2.41 -40.41 -25.76
CA ASP A 77 -1.13 -40.34 -25.05
C ASP A 77 -1.25 -40.56 -23.53
N ILE A 78 -0.15 -40.41 -22.80
CA ILE A 78 -0.06 -40.56 -21.33
C ILE A 78 -0.39 -39.29 -20.55
N LYS A 79 -0.41 -38.12 -21.24
CA LYS A 79 -0.48 -36.79 -20.59
C LYS A 79 -1.89 -36.27 -20.24
N PRO A 80 -3.03 -36.87 -20.59
CA PRO A 80 -4.33 -36.33 -20.22
C PRO A 80 -4.56 -36.30 -18.71
N PRO A 81 -5.39 -35.35 -18.21
CA PRO A 81 -5.62 -35.17 -16.79
C PRO A 81 -6.35 -36.33 -16.10
N ASN A 82 -7.03 -37.18 -16.85
CA ASN A 82 -7.68 -38.41 -16.34
C ASN A 82 -6.72 -39.56 -16.07
N ARG A 83 -5.41 -39.35 -16.25
CA ARG A 83 -4.39 -40.36 -16.00
C ARG A 83 -3.49 -39.94 -14.86
N VAL A 84 -2.99 -40.96 -14.11
CA VAL A 84 -1.98 -40.73 -13.08
C VAL A 84 -0.73 -40.16 -13.76
N GLY A 85 -0.21 -39.05 -13.20
CA GLY A 85 0.89 -38.29 -13.79
C GLY A 85 0.53 -37.40 -14.98
N GLY A 86 -0.77 -37.30 -15.32
CA GLY A 86 -1.26 -36.38 -16.35
C GLY A 86 -1.27 -34.91 -15.93
N GLY A 87 -1.47 -34.02 -16.90
CA GLY A 87 -1.52 -32.58 -16.67
C GLY A 87 -2.81 -32.10 -16.05
N THR A 88 -2.73 -31.06 -15.23
CA THR A 88 -3.91 -30.45 -14.62
C THR A 88 -4.73 -29.69 -15.67
N TRP A 89 -6.04 -29.90 -15.67
CA TRP A 89 -6.98 -29.14 -16.48
C TRP A 89 -7.52 -27.96 -15.67
N GLY A 90 -7.50 -26.73 -16.24
CA GLY A 90 -8.03 -25.54 -15.58
C GLY A 90 -7.30 -25.12 -14.30
N GLY A 91 -6.09 -25.64 -14.06
CA GLY A 91 -5.31 -25.29 -12.88
C GLY A 91 -4.77 -23.85 -12.91
N PRO A 92 -4.34 -23.34 -11.76
CA PRO A 92 -3.82 -21.99 -11.65
C PRO A 92 -2.58 -21.78 -12.55
N LYS A 93 -2.48 -20.58 -13.12
CA LYS A 93 -1.32 -20.08 -13.86
C LYS A 93 -0.93 -18.71 -13.32
N PRO A 94 0.35 -18.36 -13.33
CA PRO A 94 0.78 -17.02 -12.96
C PRO A 94 0.09 -15.99 -13.84
N LYS A 95 -0.69 -15.09 -13.23
CA LYS A 95 -1.51 -14.13 -13.98
C LYS A 95 -0.85 -12.77 -14.14
N GLY A 96 0.25 -12.51 -13.47
CA GLY A 96 0.88 -11.19 -13.47
C GLY A 96 -0.06 -10.08 -13.03
N GLY A 97 0.29 -8.83 -13.27
CA GLY A 97 -0.47 -7.66 -12.83
C GLY A 97 -1.89 -7.50 -13.42
N ARG A 98 -2.27 -8.28 -14.43
CA ARG A 98 -3.62 -8.23 -15.05
C ARG A 98 -4.73 -8.81 -14.18
N SER A 99 -4.37 -9.54 -13.13
CA SER A 99 -5.33 -10.20 -12.23
C SER A 99 -5.71 -9.36 -11.02
N HIS A 100 -5.07 -8.21 -10.82
CA HIS A 100 -5.35 -7.33 -9.70
C HIS A 100 -6.69 -6.59 -9.87
N LYS A 101 -7.34 -6.35 -8.74
CA LYS A 101 -8.54 -5.51 -8.68
C LYS A 101 -8.17 -4.08 -9.02
N ARG A 102 -8.94 -3.48 -9.92
CA ARG A 102 -8.74 -2.09 -10.33
C ARG A 102 -9.76 -1.18 -9.66
N ILE A 103 -9.33 0.02 -9.34
CA ILE A 103 -10.15 1.12 -8.86
C ILE A 103 -10.00 2.33 -9.79
N ASN A 104 -11.05 3.13 -9.94
CA ASN A 104 -11.00 4.36 -10.73
C ASN A 104 -10.15 5.42 -10.03
N ARG A 105 -9.39 6.23 -10.77
CA ARG A 105 -8.51 7.27 -10.20
C ARG A 105 -9.27 8.25 -9.30
N LYS A 106 -10.44 8.74 -9.73
CA LYS A 106 -11.28 9.66 -8.95
C LYS A 106 -11.75 9.01 -7.63
N GLU A 107 -12.10 7.73 -7.67
CA GLU A 107 -12.53 6.96 -6.50
C GLU A 107 -11.36 6.71 -5.53
N ALA A 108 -10.18 6.37 -6.03
CA ALA A 108 -8.98 6.22 -5.21
C ALA A 108 -8.56 7.53 -4.54
N ARG A 109 -8.64 8.66 -5.27
CA ARG A 109 -8.38 10.00 -4.75
C ARG A 109 -9.37 10.37 -3.64
N LEU A 110 -10.66 10.13 -3.87
CA LEU A 110 -11.71 10.38 -2.88
C LEU A 110 -11.50 9.55 -1.60
N ALA A 111 -11.13 8.28 -1.74
CA ALA A 111 -10.81 7.42 -0.61
C ALA A 111 -9.61 7.93 0.19
N PHE A 112 -8.57 8.39 -0.49
CA PHE A 112 -7.36 8.93 0.14
C PHE A 112 -7.66 10.22 0.91
N TYR A 113 -8.42 11.15 0.32
CA TYR A 113 -8.85 12.39 0.99
C TYR A 113 -9.72 12.08 2.21
N GLY A 114 -10.65 11.14 2.08
CA GLY A 114 -11.48 10.73 3.20
C GLY A 114 -10.70 10.10 4.34
N ALA A 115 -9.69 9.29 4.06
CA ALA A 115 -8.83 8.73 5.08
C ALA A 115 -8.02 9.81 5.81
N LEU A 116 -7.49 10.81 5.08
CA LEU A 116 -6.81 11.96 5.68
C LEU A 116 -7.76 12.85 6.49
N SER A 117 -8.97 13.09 5.98
CA SER A 117 -9.99 13.87 6.68
C SER A 117 -10.41 13.22 8.00
N ALA A 118 -10.59 11.90 8.01
CA ALA A 118 -10.89 11.16 9.22
C ALA A 118 -9.77 11.29 10.25
N LYS A 119 -8.51 11.08 9.84
CA LYS A 119 -7.33 11.25 10.71
C LYS A 119 -7.21 12.67 11.27
N ALA A 120 -7.52 13.69 10.47
CA ALA A 120 -7.52 15.07 10.90
C ALA A 120 -8.65 15.38 11.89
N ALA A 121 -9.83 14.80 11.69
CA ALA A 121 -10.97 14.96 12.59
C ALA A 121 -10.73 14.29 13.95
N ASP A 122 -10.06 13.14 13.96
CA ASP A 122 -9.70 12.40 15.17
C ASP A 122 -8.49 13.02 15.92
N GLY A 123 -7.82 14.04 15.35
CA GLY A 123 -6.65 14.68 15.95
C GLY A 123 -5.38 13.83 15.88
N GLU A 124 -5.31 12.86 14.98
CA GLU A 124 -4.23 11.89 14.84
C GLU A 124 -3.17 12.32 13.81
N LEU A 125 -3.21 13.59 13.37
CA LEU A 125 -2.22 14.16 12.43
C LEU A 125 -1.25 15.07 13.14
N TYR A 126 0.04 14.81 12.92
CA TYR A 126 1.14 15.58 13.46
C TYR A 126 2.04 16.09 12.35
N VAL A 127 2.55 17.30 12.49
CA VAL A 127 3.54 17.89 11.57
C VAL A 127 4.76 18.25 12.38
N LEU A 128 5.93 17.76 11.97
CA LEU A 128 7.23 18.11 12.55
C LEU A 128 7.81 19.31 11.80
N ASP A 129 8.01 20.40 12.50
CA ASP A 129 8.51 21.65 11.90
C ASP A 129 9.99 21.55 11.50
N SER A 130 10.82 21.00 12.40
CA SER A 130 12.25 20.83 12.16
C SER A 130 12.68 19.39 12.36
N LEU A 131 12.89 18.66 11.28
CA LEU A 131 13.38 17.28 11.31
C LEU A 131 14.82 17.25 10.77
N SER A 132 15.80 17.65 11.57
CA SER A 132 17.20 17.59 11.17
C SER A 132 17.99 16.64 12.06
N PHE A 133 18.56 15.60 11.42
CA PHE A 133 19.50 14.68 12.05
C PHE A 133 20.86 14.82 11.37
N ASP A 134 21.87 15.25 12.11
CA ASP A 134 23.24 15.33 11.60
C ASP A 134 23.78 13.93 11.23
N LYS A 135 23.42 12.94 12.03
CA LYS A 135 23.75 11.52 11.84
C LYS A 135 22.54 10.63 12.15
N PRO A 136 22.40 9.47 11.50
CA PRO A 136 21.32 8.53 11.83
C PRO A 136 21.40 8.11 13.31
N SER A 137 20.33 8.35 14.07
CA SER A 137 20.24 8.04 15.51
C SER A 137 18.85 7.54 15.91
N THR A 138 18.73 6.24 16.14
CA THR A 138 17.47 5.62 16.59
C THR A 138 17.05 6.07 17.98
N ARG A 139 18.03 6.45 18.82
CA ARG A 139 17.78 6.99 20.18
C ARG A 139 17.03 8.31 20.09
N GLN A 140 17.53 9.25 19.28
CA GLN A 140 16.88 10.54 19.09
C GLN A 140 15.46 10.38 18.51
N ALA A 141 15.29 9.53 17.50
CA ALA A 141 13.99 9.24 16.92
C ALA A 141 13.00 8.62 17.94
N ARG A 142 13.48 7.74 18.82
CA ARG A 142 12.66 7.18 19.90
C ARG A 142 12.28 8.25 20.93
N ASP A 143 13.22 9.08 21.31
CA ASP A 143 13.00 10.12 22.33
C ASP A 143 12.02 11.18 21.80
N LEU A 144 12.06 11.50 20.50
CA LEU A 144 11.04 12.34 19.82
C LEU A 144 9.63 11.72 19.88
N ILE A 145 9.47 10.45 19.54
CA ILE A 145 8.17 9.76 19.59
C ILE A 145 7.62 9.75 21.03
N LEU A 146 8.48 9.52 22.01
CA LEU A 146 8.10 9.55 23.42
C LEU A 146 7.70 10.96 23.88
N GLY A 147 8.44 11.99 23.45
CA GLY A 147 8.11 13.39 23.76
C GLY A 147 6.79 13.88 23.15
N MET A 148 6.41 13.30 22.00
CA MET A 148 5.11 13.55 21.37
C MET A 148 3.97 12.73 21.99
N GLU A 149 4.27 11.75 22.85
CA GLU A 149 3.31 10.83 23.48
C GLU A 149 2.47 10.02 22.46
N LEU A 150 3.07 9.69 21.32
CA LEU A 150 2.37 9.05 20.22
C LEU A 150 2.03 7.58 20.51
N GLU A 151 0.82 7.17 20.11
CA GLU A 151 0.36 5.80 20.19
C GLU A 151 0.70 5.01 18.92
N ARG A 152 1.28 3.85 19.09
CA ARG A 152 1.66 2.98 17.97
C ARG A 152 0.48 2.13 17.48
N PRO A 153 0.37 1.82 16.19
CA PRO A 153 1.37 2.00 15.11
C PRO A 153 1.38 3.42 14.52
N ILE A 154 2.57 3.90 14.15
CA ILE A 154 2.83 5.25 13.64
C ILE A 154 3.26 5.17 12.17
N LEU A 155 2.73 6.05 11.34
CA LEU A 155 3.18 6.29 9.98
C LEU A 155 3.98 7.60 9.95
N VAL A 156 5.24 7.54 9.53
CA VAL A 156 6.11 8.71 9.40
C VAL A 156 6.36 8.97 7.92
N VAL A 157 5.93 10.14 7.45
CA VAL A 157 6.09 10.56 6.06
C VAL A 157 7.20 11.58 5.97
N ILE A 158 8.28 11.22 5.29
CA ILE A 158 9.54 11.99 5.24
C ILE A 158 9.96 12.14 3.78
N THR A 159 10.50 13.32 3.43
CA THR A 159 11.07 13.56 2.10
C THR A 159 12.42 12.85 1.93
N GLU A 160 12.84 12.67 0.68
CA GLU A 160 14.14 12.04 0.34
C GLU A 160 15.32 12.85 0.86
N ASP A 161 15.13 14.15 1.03
CA ASP A 161 16.15 15.08 1.54
C ASP A 161 16.54 14.76 2.99
N ASP A 162 15.59 14.22 3.78
CA ASP A 162 15.76 13.89 5.20
C ASP A 162 16.21 12.42 5.43
N ARG A 163 17.13 11.92 4.61
CA ARG A 163 17.57 10.51 4.63
C ARG A 163 18.04 10.04 6.01
N HIS A 164 18.74 10.88 6.78
CA HIS A 164 19.20 10.50 8.12
C HIS A 164 18.03 10.30 9.09
N ALA A 165 16.99 11.10 8.97
CA ALA A 165 15.76 10.92 9.72
C ALA A 165 15.07 9.60 9.36
N ALA A 166 14.91 9.32 8.07
CA ALA A 166 14.31 8.07 7.60
C ALA A 166 15.04 6.83 8.16
N LEU A 167 16.38 6.83 8.13
CA LEU A 167 17.19 5.75 8.71
C LEU A 167 17.03 5.64 10.23
N SER A 168 16.83 6.76 10.92
CA SER A 168 16.66 6.80 12.38
C SER A 168 15.32 6.19 12.83
N PHE A 169 14.23 6.46 12.10
CA PHE A 169 12.91 5.94 12.42
C PHE A 169 12.69 4.49 11.95
N ARG A 170 13.31 4.07 10.85
CA ARG A 170 13.06 2.77 10.21
C ARG A 170 13.22 1.56 11.12
N ASN A 171 14.13 1.61 12.09
CA ASN A 171 14.43 0.49 12.99
C ASN A 171 13.47 0.41 14.19
N LEU A 172 12.61 1.41 14.40
CA LEU A 172 11.71 1.42 15.55
C LEU A 172 10.53 0.45 15.32
N PRO A 173 10.16 -0.37 16.34
CA PRO A 173 9.05 -1.31 16.20
C PRO A 173 7.72 -0.57 16.04
N LYS A 174 6.86 -1.06 15.12
CA LYS A 174 5.55 -0.48 14.79
C LYS A 174 5.61 0.96 14.25
N VAL A 175 6.75 1.38 13.72
CA VAL A 175 6.90 2.62 12.97
C VAL A 175 7.14 2.26 11.51
N THR A 176 6.33 2.83 10.62
CA THR A 176 6.47 2.68 9.18
C THR A 176 6.93 4.01 8.59
N VAL A 177 8.06 4.01 7.88
CA VAL A 177 8.60 5.21 7.24
C VAL A 177 8.36 5.11 5.74
N VAL A 178 7.80 6.15 5.15
CA VAL A 178 7.44 6.21 3.71
C VAL A 178 7.75 7.59 3.14
N GLY A 179 7.95 7.63 1.83
CA GLY A 179 8.03 8.88 1.07
C GLY A 179 6.65 9.52 0.84
N PRO A 180 6.60 10.80 0.42
CA PRO A 180 5.33 11.53 0.22
C PRO A 180 4.41 10.91 -0.84
N SER A 181 4.96 10.17 -1.81
CA SER A 181 4.22 9.51 -2.89
C SER A 181 4.08 7.99 -2.71
N GLU A 182 4.59 7.42 -1.60
CA GLU A 182 4.71 5.96 -1.43
C GLU A 182 3.63 5.33 -0.53
N TYR A 183 2.78 6.12 0.10
CA TYR A 183 1.74 5.63 0.98
C TYR A 183 0.35 5.75 0.37
N GLY A 184 -0.50 4.80 0.70
CA GLY A 184 -1.89 4.74 0.24
C GLY A 184 -2.89 4.81 1.38
N VAL A 185 -4.13 4.49 1.06
CA VAL A 185 -5.24 4.46 2.03
C VAL A 185 -5.01 3.41 3.12
N TYR A 186 -4.41 2.27 2.75
CA TYR A 186 -4.15 1.18 3.69
C TYR A 186 -3.16 1.59 4.78
N GLU A 187 -2.04 2.24 4.42
CA GLU A 187 -1.05 2.72 5.39
C GLU A 187 -1.64 3.75 6.34
N LEU A 188 -2.44 4.70 5.81
CA LEU A 188 -3.10 5.72 6.63
C LEU A 188 -4.05 5.11 7.66
N LEU A 189 -4.88 4.16 7.25
CA LEU A 189 -5.84 3.50 8.15
C LEU A 189 -5.19 2.52 9.12
N ARG A 190 -4.08 1.89 8.73
CA ARG A 190 -3.32 0.98 9.59
C ARG A 190 -2.60 1.72 10.72
N ALA A 191 -2.10 2.91 10.43
CA ALA A 191 -1.47 3.74 11.42
C ALA A 191 -2.53 4.33 12.37
N ARG A 192 -2.24 4.36 13.66
CA ARG A 192 -3.05 5.11 14.60
C ARG A 192 -2.77 6.60 14.43
N GLU A 193 -1.50 6.95 14.34
CA GLU A 193 -1.06 8.32 14.19
C GLU A 193 -0.17 8.51 12.98
N VAL A 194 -0.29 9.66 12.35
CA VAL A 194 0.44 10.02 11.13
C VAL A 194 1.26 11.27 11.41
N VAL A 195 2.57 11.16 11.17
CA VAL A 195 3.54 12.21 11.39
C VAL A 195 4.13 12.63 10.05
N PHE A 196 3.95 13.86 9.65
CA PHE A 196 4.56 14.44 8.46
C PHE A 196 5.78 15.27 8.82
N SER A 197 6.86 15.19 8.03
CA SER A 197 7.82 16.27 8.02
C SER A 197 7.19 17.49 7.36
N ARG A 198 7.60 18.72 7.74
CA ARG A 198 7.04 19.95 7.16
C ARG A 198 7.15 19.97 5.63
N ALA A 199 8.30 19.58 5.11
CA ALA A 199 8.53 19.48 3.67
C ALA A 199 7.59 18.44 3.00
N ALA A 200 7.32 17.30 3.65
CA ALA A 200 6.38 16.30 3.13
C ALA A 200 4.93 16.81 3.14
N TYR A 201 4.55 17.53 4.20
CA TYR A 201 3.23 18.15 4.28
C TYR A 201 3.03 19.23 3.20
N GLU A 202 4.02 20.10 2.99
CA GLU A 202 3.98 21.15 1.97
C GLU A 202 3.90 20.55 0.55
N ARG A 203 4.64 19.48 0.27
CA ARG A 203 4.52 18.73 -1.00
C ARG A 203 3.12 18.15 -1.19
N LEU A 204 2.56 17.49 -0.18
CA LEU A 204 1.20 16.94 -0.24
C LEU A 204 0.17 18.04 -0.51
N ALA A 205 0.28 19.20 0.16
CA ALA A 205 -0.62 20.33 -0.02
C ALA A 205 -0.42 21.05 -1.39
N GLY A 206 0.82 21.09 -1.89
CA GLY A 206 1.19 21.78 -3.15
C GLY A 206 0.89 20.97 -4.41
N GLU A 207 1.26 19.70 -4.45
CA GLU A 207 1.01 18.81 -5.60
C GLU A 207 -0.50 18.67 -5.90
N ARG A 208 -1.32 18.64 -4.86
CA ARG A 208 -2.76 18.47 -5.00
C ARG A 208 -3.52 19.76 -5.31
N ARG A 209 -2.92 20.94 -5.10
CA ARG A 209 -3.49 22.20 -5.60
C ARG A 209 -3.41 22.27 -7.14
N ASN A 210 -2.33 21.77 -7.73
CA ASN A 210 -2.16 21.75 -9.18
C ASN A 210 -3.12 20.76 -9.86
N GLU A 211 -3.39 19.59 -9.25
CA GLU A 211 -4.33 18.61 -9.80
C GLU A 211 -5.80 19.07 -9.76
N SER A 212 -6.20 19.92 -8.80
CA SER A 212 -7.55 20.49 -8.76
C SER A 212 -7.78 21.63 -9.75
N GLY A 213 -6.72 22.23 -10.28
CA GLY A 213 -6.76 23.27 -11.31
C GLY A 213 -6.89 22.75 -12.73
N GLU A 214 -6.46 21.51 -13.00
CA GLU A 214 -6.51 20.92 -14.35
C GLU A 214 -7.85 20.23 -14.70
N ASP A 215 -8.68 19.87 -13.71
CA ASP A 215 -9.99 19.23 -13.96
C ASP A 215 -11.12 20.24 -14.33
N ASN A 216 -10.83 21.55 -14.46
CA ASN A 216 -11.79 22.62 -14.82
C ASN A 216 -11.53 23.24 -16.22
N GLY A 217 -10.79 22.58 -17.09
CA GLY A 217 -10.55 22.99 -18.48
C GLY A 217 -11.29 22.10 -19.48
#